data_b90ccae2004bcef179b54772926cbd64
#
_entry.id   b90ccae2004bcef179b54772926cbd64
#
_cell.length_a   1.000
_cell.length_b   1.000
_cell.length_c   1.000
_cell.angle_alpha   90.00
_cell.angle_beta   90.00
_cell.angle_gamma   90.00
#
_symmetry.space_group_name_H-M   'P 1'
#
loop_
_entity.id
_entity.type
_entity.pdbx_description
1 polymer ?
#
loop_
_entity_poly.entity_id
_entity_poly.type
_entity_poly.pdbx_seq_one_letter_code
_entity_poly.pdbx_strand_id
1 'polypeptide(L)'
;MLKFLFAGSCFFCLLVCQAQNLKQDSTTLADRLPALPERTISFSGYKWTVRNTSGKQGPGPNYFNDYSAFVGEDGYLHLWIRKDKLTGQWQCAEVTSQQSFEYGTYQFVVEGAIDKFDKNLVLGLFNYSGNDGLDEMDIEIARWGNPAYPNLNYTIWPAKKEFKDSATTKEFVLNSNLSTHYFKRNADTVICASFNGGSTDPKDEIFSSTFTNPTTSISRLAMPVHINFWLFGGNPPGDQSNVEVVIRSFTFKP
;
A
#
# COMPACT_ATOMS: atom_id res chain seq x y z
N MET A 1 -42.25 11.69 82.59
CA MET A 1 -43.31 12.68 82.51
C MET A 1 -43.24 13.34 81.14
N LEU A 2 -44.25 13.16 80.45
CA LEU A 2 -45.04 13.85 79.44
C LEU A 2 -44.45 13.89 78.04
N LYS A 3 -45.20 13.24 77.20
CA LYS A 3 -45.24 13.16 75.73
C LYS A 3 -45.54 14.54 75.17
N PHE A 4 -45.05 14.80 73.92
CA PHE A 4 -45.86 15.40 72.86
C PHE A 4 -45.40 14.93 71.49
N LEU A 5 -46.34 14.31 70.83
CA LEU A 5 -46.30 14.06 69.37
C LEU A 5 -46.51 15.36 68.58
N PHE A 6 -45.77 15.55 67.51
CA PHE A 6 -46.28 16.33 66.40
C PHE A 6 -45.96 15.62 65.09
N ALA A 7 -47.02 15.21 64.41
CA ALA A 7 -47.00 14.71 63.05
C ALA A 7 -46.89 15.90 62.07
N GLY A 8 -45.91 15.89 61.23
CA GLY A 8 -45.78 16.81 60.13
C GLY A 8 -45.58 16.03 58.83
N SER A 9 -46.67 15.87 58.11
CA SER A 9 -46.70 15.33 56.75
C SER A 9 -45.99 16.26 55.78
N CYS A 10 -44.90 15.88 55.25
CA CYS A 10 -44.22 16.61 54.16
C CYS A 10 -44.33 15.80 52.90
N PHE A 11 -45.17 16.28 51.96
CA PHE A 11 -45.33 15.79 50.62
C PHE A 11 -44.01 15.98 49.88
N PHE A 12 -43.27 14.92 49.67
CA PHE A 12 -42.11 14.87 48.77
C PHE A 12 -42.61 14.60 47.35
N CYS A 13 -42.70 15.69 46.56
CA CYS A 13 -42.99 15.61 45.14
C CYS A 13 -41.82 14.91 44.43
N LEU A 14 -42.00 13.67 44.02
CA LEU A 14 -41.07 12.92 43.16
C LEU A 14 -41.11 13.54 41.74
N LEU A 15 -40.20 14.46 41.47
CA LEU A 15 -39.82 14.83 40.12
C LEU A 15 -38.99 13.71 39.53
N VAL A 16 -39.65 12.81 38.78
CA VAL A 16 -38.97 11.88 37.92
C VAL A 16 -38.38 12.66 36.73
N CYS A 17 -37.11 12.98 36.85
CA CYS A 17 -36.33 13.54 35.75
C CYS A 17 -36.13 12.39 34.76
N GLN A 18 -36.92 12.34 33.69
CA GLN A 18 -36.66 11.52 32.52
C GLN A 18 -35.39 12.06 31.83
N ALA A 19 -34.25 11.46 32.14
CA ALA A 19 -33.07 11.63 31.35
C ALA A 19 -33.35 10.98 29.98
N GLN A 20 -33.78 11.79 29.04
CA GLN A 20 -33.74 11.40 27.62
C GLN A 20 -32.28 11.17 27.25
N ASN A 21 -31.92 9.91 26.99
CA ASN A 21 -30.67 9.53 26.38
C ASN A 21 -30.59 10.17 24.99
N LEU A 22 -30.11 11.40 24.92
CA LEU A 22 -29.57 11.97 23.70
C LEU A 22 -28.31 11.14 23.39
N LYS A 23 -28.48 10.15 22.50
CA LYS A 23 -27.32 9.58 21.82
C LYS A 23 -26.61 10.75 21.16
N GLN A 24 -25.51 11.19 21.77
CA GLN A 24 -24.62 12.17 21.20
C GLN A 24 -24.09 11.54 19.91
N ASP A 25 -24.55 12.08 18.78
CA ASP A 25 -24.05 11.69 17.48
C ASP A 25 -22.56 12.03 17.44
N SER A 26 -21.73 11.01 17.55
CA SER A 26 -20.26 11.14 17.61
C SER A 26 -19.65 11.36 16.24
N THR A 27 -20.46 11.63 15.20
CA THR A 27 -19.92 11.99 13.89
C THR A 27 -19.15 13.30 14.00
N THR A 28 -17.85 13.21 13.72
CA THR A 28 -16.97 14.37 13.71
C THR A 28 -17.30 15.28 12.52
N LEU A 29 -16.87 16.53 12.56
CA LEU A 29 -17.04 17.45 11.42
C LEU A 29 -16.43 16.88 10.14
N ALA A 30 -15.38 16.07 10.27
CA ALA A 30 -14.72 15.36 9.18
C ALA A 30 -15.66 14.35 8.49
N ASP A 31 -16.53 13.67 9.25
CA ASP A 31 -17.49 12.69 8.71
C ASP A 31 -18.63 13.35 7.92
N ARG A 32 -18.80 14.68 8.05
CA ARG A 32 -19.85 15.46 7.38
C ARG A 32 -19.36 16.17 6.11
N LEU A 33 -18.05 16.22 5.90
CA LEU A 33 -17.51 16.77 4.66
C LEU A 33 -17.61 15.73 3.55
N PRO A 34 -18.07 16.11 2.34
CA PRO A 34 -18.01 15.20 1.20
C PRO A 34 -16.56 14.78 1.00
N ALA A 35 -16.35 13.49 0.78
CA ALA A 35 -15.03 12.98 0.42
C ALA A 35 -14.50 13.82 -0.75
N LEU A 36 -13.26 14.31 -0.64
CA LEU A 36 -12.63 14.98 -1.76
C LEU A 36 -12.64 14.04 -2.97
N PRO A 37 -12.91 14.55 -4.19
CA PRO A 37 -12.90 13.70 -5.37
C PRO A 37 -11.53 13.03 -5.50
N GLU A 38 -11.53 11.72 -5.72
CA GLU A 38 -10.30 10.95 -5.93
C GLU A 38 -9.54 11.52 -7.13
N ARG A 39 -8.27 11.83 -6.91
CA ARG A 39 -7.41 12.31 -7.99
C ARG A 39 -7.07 11.18 -8.93
N THR A 40 -7.34 11.38 -10.21
CA THR A 40 -7.00 10.44 -11.29
C THR A 40 -5.86 10.99 -12.13
N ILE A 41 -4.92 10.12 -12.49
CA ILE A 41 -3.83 10.43 -13.45
C ILE A 41 -3.88 9.45 -14.62
N SER A 42 -3.26 9.81 -15.74
CA SER A 42 -3.06 8.94 -16.91
C SER A 42 -1.60 8.58 -17.01
N PHE A 43 -1.27 7.30 -16.96
CA PHE A 43 0.10 6.81 -17.04
C PHE A 43 0.14 5.49 -17.81
N SER A 44 1.10 5.35 -18.73
CA SER A 44 1.30 4.13 -19.54
C SER A 44 0.04 3.64 -20.27
N GLY A 45 -0.83 4.55 -20.72
CA GLY A 45 -2.06 4.22 -21.43
C GLY A 45 -3.25 3.83 -20.53
N TYR A 46 -3.09 3.81 -19.22
CA TYR A 46 -4.13 3.49 -18.24
C TYR A 46 -4.50 4.69 -17.36
N LYS A 47 -5.69 4.60 -16.75
CA LYS A 47 -6.14 5.53 -15.69
C LYS A 47 -5.79 4.93 -14.31
N TRP A 48 -5.29 5.79 -13.42
CA TRP A 48 -4.87 5.43 -12.07
C TRP A 48 -5.50 6.37 -11.07
N THR A 49 -6.06 5.83 -10.02
CA THR A 49 -6.49 6.57 -8.85
C THR A 49 -5.31 6.80 -7.92
N VAL A 50 -5.08 8.04 -7.52
CA VAL A 50 -4.02 8.39 -6.56
C VAL A 50 -4.58 8.33 -5.16
N ARG A 51 -3.92 7.57 -4.29
CA ARG A 51 -4.33 7.41 -2.90
C ARG A 51 -4.10 8.69 -2.09
N ASN A 52 -5.12 9.09 -1.34
CA ASN A 52 -5.07 10.19 -0.38
C ASN A 52 -5.79 9.78 0.90
N THR A 53 -5.16 9.97 2.08
CA THR A 53 -5.71 9.53 3.35
C THR A 53 -5.77 10.68 4.35
N SER A 54 -6.87 10.78 5.10
CA SER A 54 -7.02 11.75 6.17
C SER A 54 -6.28 11.41 7.46
N GLY A 55 -5.77 10.16 7.56
CA GLY A 55 -5.07 9.62 8.72
C GLY A 55 -4.09 8.53 8.31
N LYS A 56 -3.46 7.92 9.31
CA LYS A 56 -2.54 6.80 9.09
C LYS A 56 -3.31 5.55 8.69
N GLN A 57 -2.87 4.91 7.60
CA GLN A 57 -3.44 3.66 7.07
C GLN A 57 -2.33 2.68 6.66
N GLY A 58 -2.69 1.40 6.51
CA GLY A 58 -1.81 0.38 5.98
C GLY A 58 -1.46 0.57 4.49
N PRO A 59 -0.34 -0.04 4.03
CA PRO A 59 0.61 -0.81 4.83
C PRO A 59 1.37 0.07 5.82
N GLY A 60 1.62 -0.47 7.03
CA GLY A 60 2.21 0.28 8.14
C GLY A 60 1.30 1.42 8.65
N PRO A 61 1.73 2.25 9.61
CA PRO A 61 0.99 3.43 10.04
C PRO A 61 1.41 4.67 9.22
N ASN A 62 1.09 4.71 7.92
CA ASN A 62 1.53 5.72 6.97
C ASN A 62 0.42 6.72 6.59
N TYR A 63 0.81 7.95 6.27
CA TYR A 63 -0.02 8.90 5.57
C TYR A 63 0.27 8.79 4.07
N PHE A 64 -0.77 8.62 3.25
CA PHE A 64 -0.67 8.69 1.80
C PHE A 64 -1.23 10.03 1.35
N ASN A 65 -0.52 10.68 0.44
CA ASN A 65 -0.90 12.01 -0.03
C ASN A 65 -0.91 12.05 -1.55
N ASP A 66 -1.96 12.61 -2.13
CA ASP A 66 -2.14 12.66 -3.58
C ASP A 66 -1.08 13.48 -4.31
N TYR A 67 -0.40 14.42 -3.64
CA TYR A 67 0.76 15.14 -4.20
C TYR A 67 2.05 14.31 -4.22
N SER A 68 2.08 13.17 -3.55
CA SER A 68 3.24 12.27 -3.51
C SER A 68 3.35 11.36 -4.73
N ALA A 69 2.33 11.31 -5.58
CA ALA A 69 2.35 10.60 -6.85
C ALA A 69 1.82 11.49 -7.98
N PHE A 70 2.58 11.63 -9.08
CA PHE A 70 2.17 12.41 -10.24
C PHE A 70 2.89 11.96 -11.51
N VAL A 71 2.34 12.30 -12.67
CA VAL A 71 3.02 12.13 -13.96
C VAL A 71 3.74 13.43 -14.30
N GLY A 72 5.05 13.33 -14.51
CA GLY A 72 5.91 14.46 -14.86
C GLY A 72 5.76 14.88 -16.34
N GLU A 73 6.44 15.97 -16.72
CA GLU A 73 6.51 16.43 -18.10
C GLU A 73 7.23 15.42 -19.02
N ASP A 74 8.07 14.55 -18.46
CA ASP A 74 8.73 13.42 -19.11
C ASP A 74 7.77 12.26 -19.42
N GLY A 75 6.53 12.31 -18.94
CA GLY A 75 5.50 11.29 -19.11
C GLY A 75 5.62 10.11 -18.15
N TYR A 76 6.55 10.15 -17.19
CA TYR A 76 6.78 9.09 -16.22
C TYR A 76 6.00 9.32 -14.92
N LEU A 77 5.75 8.25 -14.20
CA LEU A 77 5.11 8.31 -12.88
C LEU A 77 6.18 8.51 -11.80
N HIS A 78 6.10 9.62 -11.09
CA HIS A 78 6.96 9.99 -9.97
C HIS A 78 6.27 9.63 -8.65
N LEU A 79 6.97 8.87 -7.80
CA LEU A 79 6.53 8.49 -6.45
C LEU A 79 7.50 9.05 -5.43
N TRP A 80 6.97 9.76 -4.44
CA TRP A 80 7.78 10.39 -3.41
C TRP A 80 7.44 9.87 -2.01
N ILE A 81 8.47 9.63 -1.22
CA ILE A 81 8.41 9.66 0.23
C ILE A 81 9.03 10.99 0.66
N ARG A 82 8.24 11.87 1.25
CA ARG A 82 8.69 13.21 1.62
C ARG A 82 8.08 13.70 2.92
N LYS A 83 8.83 14.56 3.61
CA LYS A 83 8.35 15.22 4.81
C LYS A 83 7.57 16.46 4.43
N ASP A 84 6.30 16.52 4.82
CA ASP A 84 5.49 17.72 4.66
C ASP A 84 6.03 18.86 5.53
N LYS A 85 6.26 20.02 4.92
CA LYS A 85 6.92 21.15 5.60
C LYS A 85 6.02 21.86 6.64
N LEU A 86 4.70 21.73 6.49
CA LEU A 86 3.75 22.39 7.37
C LEU A 86 3.43 21.54 8.60
N THR A 87 3.20 20.25 8.38
CA THR A 87 2.79 19.32 9.43
C THR A 87 3.98 18.56 10.04
N GLY A 88 5.11 18.52 9.36
CA GLY A 88 6.25 17.68 9.72
C GLY A 88 6.03 16.18 9.54
N GLN A 89 4.89 15.77 8.97
CA GLN A 89 4.54 14.37 8.73
C GLN A 89 5.21 13.85 7.48
N TRP A 90 5.60 12.57 7.51
CA TRP A 90 6.05 11.87 6.33
C TRP A 90 4.85 11.42 5.49
N GLN A 91 4.92 11.70 4.19
CA GLN A 91 3.91 11.40 3.21
C GLN A 91 4.43 10.33 2.25
N CYS A 92 3.64 9.30 2.03
CA CYS A 92 3.89 8.18 1.12
C CYS A 92 3.07 8.34 -0.16
N ALA A 93 3.36 7.50 -1.15
CA ALA A 93 2.70 7.49 -2.44
C ALA A 93 2.05 6.13 -2.72
N GLU A 94 0.88 6.13 -3.35
CA GLU A 94 0.29 4.94 -3.96
C GLU A 94 -0.61 5.34 -5.12
N VAL A 95 -0.58 4.55 -6.19
CA VAL A 95 -1.53 4.62 -7.28
C VAL A 95 -2.12 3.23 -7.56
N THR A 96 -3.41 3.21 -7.89
CA THR A 96 -4.14 1.98 -8.22
C THR A 96 -4.76 2.11 -9.59
N SER A 97 -4.56 1.12 -10.47
CA SER A 97 -5.19 1.12 -11.78
C SER A 97 -6.71 1.03 -11.67
N GLN A 98 -7.43 1.82 -12.46
CA GLN A 98 -8.90 1.72 -12.52
C GLN A 98 -9.36 0.48 -13.28
N GLN A 99 -8.49 -0.08 -14.10
CA GLN A 99 -8.70 -1.33 -14.80
C GLN A 99 -8.17 -2.49 -13.96
N SER A 100 -8.92 -3.58 -13.89
CA SER A 100 -8.46 -4.88 -13.41
C SER A 100 -7.92 -5.72 -14.55
N PHE A 101 -6.91 -6.53 -14.27
CA PHE A 101 -6.21 -7.38 -15.23
C PHE A 101 -6.28 -8.84 -14.80
N GLU A 102 -6.36 -9.73 -15.77
CA GLU A 102 -6.42 -11.17 -15.58
C GLU A 102 -5.03 -11.81 -15.74
N TYR A 103 -4.97 -13.02 -16.33
CA TYR A 103 -3.71 -13.69 -16.66
C TYR A 103 -2.92 -12.90 -17.70
N GLY A 104 -1.62 -12.89 -17.55
CA GLY A 104 -0.73 -12.16 -18.44
C GLY A 104 0.57 -11.77 -17.77
N THR A 105 1.35 -10.96 -18.48
CA THR A 105 2.63 -10.41 -18.01
C THR A 105 2.45 -8.96 -17.60
N TYR A 106 2.76 -8.65 -16.36
CA TYR A 106 2.74 -7.34 -15.72
C TYR A 106 4.19 -6.87 -15.60
N GLN A 107 4.58 -5.89 -16.38
CA GLN A 107 5.97 -5.43 -16.43
C GLN A 107 6.08 -3.96 -16.04
N PHE A 108 7.07 -3.66 -15.21
CA PHE A 108 7.39 -2.34 -14.69
C PHE A 108 8.84 -2.00 -15.05
N VAL A 109 9.07 -0.81 -15.57
CA VAL A 109 10.41 -0.25 -15.74
C VAL A 109 10.61 0.83 -14.71
N VAL A 110 11.58 0.64 -13.82
CA VAL A 110 11.82 1.47 -12.63
C VAL A 110 13.15 2.20 -12.77
N GLU A 111 13.15 3.50 -12.48
CA GLU A 111 14.35 4.31 -12.38
C GLU A 111 14.53 4.82 -10.95
N GLY A 112 15.70 4.58 -10.40
CA GLY A 112 16.12 4.95 -9.06
C GLY A 112 17.21 4.04 -8.53
N ALA A 113 17.93 4.47 -7.52
CA ALA A 113 18.90 3.63 -6.81
C ALA A 113 18.21 2.70 -5.81
N ILE A 114 17.26 1.86 -6.31
CA ILE A 114 16.39 1.04 -5.48
C ILE A 114 17.12 -0.05 -4.70
N ASP A 115 18.28 -0.48 -5.20
CA ASP A 115 19.17 -1.41 -4.51
C ASP A 115 19.82 -0.81 -3.24
N LYS A 116 19.84 0.53 -3.15
CA LYS A 116 20.45 1.30 -2.05
C LYS A 116 19.43 1.90 -1.08
N PHE A 117 18.20 1.44 -1.14
CA PHE A 117 17.15 1.93 -0.25
C PHE A 117 17.53 1.78 1.22
N ASP A 118 17.22 2.83 2.00
CA ASP A 118 17.20 2.71 3.46
C ASP A 118 16.29 1.54 3.87
N LYS A 119 16.62 0.87 4.95
CA LYS A 119 15.90 -0.30 5.45
C LYS A 119 14.40 -0.07 5.70
N ASN A 120 13.99 1.19 5.85
CA ASN A 120 12.63 1.57 6.12
C ASN A 120 11.81 1.89 4.85
N LEU A 121 12.46 1.95 3.67
CA LEU A 121 11.79 2.22 2.41
C LEU A 121 11.24 0.92 1.80
N VAL A 122 10.03 0.98 1.28
CA VAL A 122 9.38 -0.12 0.56
C VAL A 122 8.78 0.39 -0.73
N LEU A 123 9.20 -0.16 -1.86
CA LEU A 123 8.54 -0.01 -3.16
C LEU A 123 7.81 -1.31 -3.49
N GLY A 124 6.50 -1.25 -3.63
CA GLY A 124 5.66 -2.38 -4.03
C GLY A 124 5.14 -2.22 -5.46
N LEU A 125 5.25 -3.30 -6.24
CA LEU A 125 4.76 -3.46 -7.61
C LEU A 125 3.89 -4.71 -7.62
N PHE A 126 2.58 -4.57 -7.56
CA PHE A 126 1.72 -5.72 -7.25
C PHE A 126 0.34 -5.64 -7.87
N ASN A 127 -0.38 -6.76 -7.87
CA ASN A 127 -1.82 -6.75 -8.03
C ASN A 127 -2.50 -7.39 -6.83
N TYR A 128 -3.68 -6.87 -6.45
CA TYR A 128 -4.32 -7.18 -5.18
C TYR A 128 -5.85 -7.09 -5.29
N SER A 129 -6.53 -8.04 -4.65
CA SER A 129 -8.00 -8.15 -4.69
C SER A 129 -8.74 -7.20 -3.73
N GLY A 130 -8.04 -6.62 -2.75
CA GLY A 130 -8.65 -5.92 -1.63
C GLY A 130 -8.93 -6.81 -0.41
N ASN A 131 -8.55 -8.10 -0.46
CA ASN A 131 -8.74 -9.05 0.65
C ASN A 131 -7.40 -9.33 1.34
N ASP A 132 -7.17 -8.75 2.51
CA ASP A 132 -5.92 -8.90 3.24
C ASP A 132 -5.49 -10.37 3.41
N GLY A 133 -4.25 -10.66 2.98
CA GLY A 133 -3.65 -11.98 3.05
C GLY A 133 -4.14 -12.97 2.00
N LEU A 134 -4.89 -12.50 0.99
CA LEU A 134 -5.40 -13.32 -0.12
C LEU A 134 -5.29 -12.60 -1.46
N ASP A 135 -5.16 -13.41 -2.53
CA ASP A 135 -5.28 -12.93 -3.91
C ASP A 135 -4.38 -11.72 -4.22
N GLU A 136 -3.06 -11.87 -3.98
CA GLU A 136 -2.08 -10.82 -4.21
C GLU A 136 -0.77 -11.41 -4.76
N MET A 137 -0.10 -10.70 -5.66
CA MET A 137 1.22 -11.05 -6.19
C MET A 137 2.10 -9.83 -6.13
N ASP A 138 3.22 -9.94 -5.41
CA ASP A 138 4.08 -8.83 -5.08
C ASP A 138 5.49 -9.00 -5.63
N ILE A 139 6.02 -7.88 -6.10
CA ILE A 139 7.45 -7.61 -6.21
C ILE A 139 7.72 -6.43 -5.29
N GLU A 140 8.52 -6.64 -4.24
CA GLU A 140 8.81 -5.60 -3.28
C GLU A 140 10.30 -5.39 -3.13
N ILE A 141 10.73 -4.14 -3.25
CA ILE A 141 12.09 -3.72 -2.93
C ILE A 141 12.05 -3.17 -1.51
N ALA A 142 12.50 -3.98 -0.55
CA ALA A 142 12.40 -3.70 0.87
C ALA A 142 13.39 -4.51 1.70
N ARG A 143 13.89 -3.91 2.79
CA ARG A 143 14.68 -4.59 3.85
C ARG A 143 13.91 -4.75 5.16
N TRP A 144 12.64 -4.42 5.18
CA TRP A 144 11.73 -4.63 6.32
C TRP A 144 12.26 -4.13 7.67
N GLY A 145 12.87 -2.95 7.68
CA GLY A 145 13.45 -2.35 8.88
C GLY A 145 14.79 -2.93 9.34
N ASN A 146 15.30 -3.98 8.69
CA ASN A 146 16.56 -4.62 9.05
C ASN A 146 17.57 -4.51 7.88
N PRO A 147 18.71 -3.79 8.04
CA PRO A 147 19.66 -3.61 6.96
C PRO A 147 20.36 -4.90 6.50
N ALA A 148 20.29 -5.98 7.30
CA ALA A 148 20.86 -7.27 6.97
C ALA A 148 19.93 -8.17 6.12
N TYR A 149 18.67 -7.77 5.92
CA TYR A 149 17.75 -8.56 5.09
C TYR A 149 17.98 -8.30 3.60
N PRO A 150 17.78 -9.31 2.75
CA PRO A 150 17.76 -9.14 1.30
C PRO A 150 16.77 -8.06 0.89
N ASN A 151 17.10 -7.34 -0.20
CA ASN A 151 16.36 -6.16 -0.63
C ASN A 151 15.35 -6.39 -1.76
N LEU A 152 15.29 -7.58 -2.35
CA LEU A 152 14.28 -7.97 -3.36
C LEU A 152 13.45 -9.13 -2.81
N ASN A 153 12.14 -8.97 -2.86
CA ASN A 153 11.18 -9.93 -2.33
C ASN A 153 10.10 -10.20 -3.38
N TYR A 154 9.79 -11.48 -3.61
CA TYR A 154 8.63 -11.91 -4.36
C TYR A 154 7.72 -12.69 -3.43
N THR A 155 6.46 -12.29 -3.36
CA THR A 155 5.46 -12.93 -2.50
C THR A 155 4.18 -13.21 -3.29
N ILE A 156 3.65 -14.42 -3.16
CA ILE A 156 2.36 -14.80 -3.71
C ILE A 156 1.44 -15.14 -2.53
N TRP A 157 0.47 -14.28 -2.27
CA TRP A 157 -0.58 -14.54 -1.31
C TRP A 157 -1.65 -15.46 -1.91
N PRO A 158 -2.09 -16.46 -1.16
CA PRO A 158 -2.90 -17.53 -1.72
C PRO A 158 -4.30 -17.06 -2.12
N ALA A 159 -4.91 -17.73 -3.11
CA ALA A 159 -6.32 -17.56 -3.43
C ALA A 159 -7.27 -18.19 -2.39
N LYS A 160 -6.75 -19.00 -1.46
CA LYS A 160 -7.54 -19.74 -0.48
C LYS A 160 -6.89 -19.73 0.89
N LYS A 161 -7.68 -19.49 1.94
CA LYS A 161 -7.23 -19.32 3.33
C LYS A 161 -6.50 -20.52 3.94
N GLU A 162 -6.73 -21.73 3.43
CA GLU A 162 -6.06 -22.95 3.88
C GLU A 162 -4.61 -23.06 3.43
N PHE A 163 -4.17 -22.23 2.48
CA PHE A 163 -2.79 -22.15 2.03
C PHE A 163 -2.07 -20.97 2.71
N LYS A 164 -0.76 -21.10 2.83
CA LYS A 164 0.11 -20.00 3.24
C LYS A 164 0.60 -19.25 2.02
N ASP A 165 1.07 -18.03 2.25
CA ASP A 165 1.86 -17.29 1.27
C ASP A 165 3.12 -18.08 0.87
N SER A 166 3.56 -17.84 -0.35
CA SER A 166 4.81 -18.38 -0.88
C SER A 166 5.74 -17.22 -1.21
N ALA A 167 6.90 -17.17 -0.56
CA ALA A 167 7.83 -16.07 -0.71
C ALA A 167 9.24 -16.54 -1.07
N THR A 168 9.98 -15.68 -1.78
CA THR A 168 11.42 -15.84 -2.01
C THR A 168 12.10 -14.48 -2.02
N THR A 169 13.37 -14.45 -1.62
CA THR A 169 14.12 -13.20 -1.48
C THR A 169 15.49 -13.29 -2.10
N LYS A 170 16.05 -12.15 -2.52
CA LYS A 170 17.37 -12.05 -3.10
C LYS A 170 18.02 -10.72 -2.71
N GLU A 171 19.26 -10.75 -2.29
CA GLU A 171 20.10 -9.54 -2.27
C GLU A 171 20.55 -9.23 -3.70
N PHE A 172 20.33 -7.98 -4.14
CA PHE A 172 20.76 -7.53 -5.46
C PHE A 172 21.44 -6.16 -5.42
N VAL A 173 22.24 -5.91 -6.44
CA VAL A 173 22.89 -4.63 -6.72
C VAL A 173 22.67 -4.29 -8.18
N LEU A 174 22.30 -3.04 -8.46
CA LEU A 174 22.13 -2.55 -9.82
C LEU A 174 23.46 -2.09 -10.41
N ASN A 175 23.63 -2.31 -11.71
CA ASN A 175 24.74 -1.77 -12.48
C ASN A 175 24.46 -0.35 -13.04
N SER A 176 23.20 0.12 -12.92
CA SER A 176 22.71 1.45 -13.29
C SER A 176 21.51 1.81 -12.44
N ASN A 177 20.95 3.02 -12.59
CA ASN A 177 19.71 3.41 -11.92
C ASN A 177 18.43 2.92 -12.63
N LEU A 178 18.54 1.99 -13.57
CA LEU A 178 17.40 1.47 -14.33
C LEU A 178 17.29 -0.03 -14.12
N SER A 179 16.06 -0.49 -13.89
CA SER A 179 15.73 -1.91 -13.72
C SER A 179 14.36 -2.23 -14.31
N THR A 180 14.17 -3.49 -14.67
CA THR A 180 12.90 -4.00 -15.17
C THR A 180 12.45 -5.16 -14.29
N HIS A 181 11.20 -5.13 -13.86
CA HIS A 181 10.58 -6.13 -13.02
C HIS A 181 9.31 -6.62 -13.67
N TYR A 182 9.04 -7.92 -13.63
CA TYR A 182 7.76 -8.42 -14.05
C TYR A 182 7.29 -9.60 -13.19
N PHE A 183 5.99 -9.79 -13.13
CA PHE A 183 5.42 -11.09 -12.87
C PHE A 183 4.51 -11.51 -14.02
N LYS A 184 4.62 -12.80 -14.40
CA LYS A 184 3.76 -13.43 -15.38
C LYS A 184 2.88 -14.45 -14.68
N ARG A 185 1.58 -14.20 -14.71
CA ARG A 185 0.56 -15.03 -14.07
C ARG A 185 -0.23 -15.81 -15.10
N ASN A 186 -0.43 -17.10 -14.86
CA ASN A 186 -1.42 -17.94 -15.53
C ASN A 186 -2.19 -18.76 -14.49
N ALA A 187 -3.02 -19.73 -14.93
CA ALA A 187 -3.87 -20.51 -14.03
C ALA A 187 -3.09 -21.36 -13.01
N ASP A 188 -1.87 -21.76 -13.35
CA ASP A 188 -1.10 -22.78 -12.63
C ASP A 188 0.27 -22.30 -12.16
N THR A 189 0.74 -21.13 -12.67
CA THR A 189 2.06 -20.60 -12.34
C THR A 189 2.05 -19.08 -12.22
N VAL A 190 2.93 -18.56 -11.34
CA VAL A 190 3.40 -17.17 -11.36
C VAL A 190 4.91 -17.19 -11.49
N ILE A 191 5.46 -16.51 -12.48
CA ILE A 191 6.89 -16.30 -12.67
C ILE A 191 7.18 -14.84 -12.35
N CYS A 192 8.03 -14.59 -11.36
CA CYS A 192 8.56 -13.26 -11.06
C CYS A 192 9.99 -13.18 -11.54
N ALA A 193 10.38 -12.05 -12.15
CA ALA A 193 11.75 -11.82 -12.54
C ALA A 193 12.13 -10.33 -12.52
N SER A 194 13.40 -10.07 -12.28
CA SER A 194 14.00 -8.73 -12.21
C SER A 194 15.28 -8.68 -13.01
N PHE A 195 15.52 -7.56 -13.68
CA PHE A 195 16.62 -7.36 -14.62
C PHE A 195 17.30 -6.01 -14.41
N ASN A 196 18.59 -5.93 -14.67
CA ASN A 196 19.29 -4.66 -14.86
C ASN A 196 18.85 -4.01 -16.17
N GLY A 197 18.71 -2.68 -16.17
CA GLY A 197 18.36 -1.92 -17.36
C GLY A 197 16.86 -1.94 -17.70
N GLY A 198 16.54 -1.41 -18.87
CA GLY A 198 15.17 -1.17 -19.36
C GLY A 198 14.60 -2.32 -20.20
N SER A 199 15.17 -3.51 -20.16
CA SER A 199 14.74 -4.68 -20.95
C SER A 199 14.72 -5.96 -20.13
N THR A 200 14.15 -7.02 -20.70
CA THR A 200 14.14 -8.37 -20.13
C THR A 200 15.08 -9.31 -20.87
N ASP A 201 16.22 -8.81 -21.32
CA ASP A 201 17.27 -9.62 -21.94
C ASP A 201 17.82 -10.61 -20.86
N PRO A 202 17.85 -11.92 -21.10
CA PRO A 202 18.31 -12.89 -20.11
C PRO A 202 19.72 -12.65 -19.55
N LYS A 203 20.60 -12.00 -20.32
CA LYS A 203 21.96 -11.65 -19.86
C LYS A 203 21.96 -10.62 -18.71
N ASP A 204 20.88 -9.83 -18.59
CA ASP A 204 20.72 -8.78 -17.59
C ASP A 204 19.88 -9.26 -16.40
N GLU A 205 19.50 -10.55 -16.35
CA GLU A 205 18.70 -11.10 -15.25
C GLU A 205 19.42 -10.97 -13.92
N ILE A 206 18.75 -10.40 -12.94
CA ILE A 206 19.20 -10.29 -11.56
C ILE A 206 18.75 -11.54 -10.80
N PHE A 207 17.47 -11.88 -10.93
CA PHE A 207 16.84 -12.97 -10.21
C PHE A 207 15.48 -13.32 -10.81
N SER A 208 15.16 -14.60 -10.83
CA SER A 208 13.82 -15.08 -11.15
C SER A 208 13.37 -16.19 -10.21
N SER A 209 12.07 -16.36 -10.07
CA SER A 209 11.45 -17.44 -9.29
C SER A 209 10.11 -17.84 -9.88
N THR A 210 9.78 -19.14 -9.76
CA THR A 210 8.52 -19.69 -10.25
C THR A 210 7.75 -20.31 -9.10
N PHE A 211 6.48 -19.91 -8.97
CA PHE A 211 5.52 -20.43 -8.01
C PHE A 211 4.46 -21.24 -8.75
N THR A 212 4.09 -22.42 -8.26
CA THR A 212 3.21 -23.35 -8.98
C THR A 212 2.14 -23.96 -8.08
N ASN A 213 0.95 -24.21 -8.66
CA ASN A 213 -0.06 -25.06 -8.06
C ASN A 213 0.46 -26.54 -7.99
N PRO A 214 0.05 -27.33 -6.96
CA PRO A 214 -0.81 -26.97 -5.83
C PRO A 214 -0.05 -26.37 -4.66
N THR A 215 1.29 -26.24 -4.72
CA THR A 215 2.11 -25.74 -3.61
C THR A 215 1.75 -24.27 -3.30
N THR A 216 1.54 -23.46 -4.34
CA THR A 216 1.08 -22.07 -4.24
C THR A 216 -0.35 -22.00 -4.76
N SER A 217 -1.29 -21.50 -3.96
CA SER A 217 -2.68 -21.30 -4.40
C SER A 217 -2.79 -20.01 -5.20
N ILE A 218 -2.74 -20.11 -6.53
CA ILE A 218 -2.72 -18.95 -7.43
C ILE A 218 -4.12 -18.42 -7.68
N SER A 219 -4.29 -17.11 -7.51
CA SER A 219 -5.55 -16.41 -7.77
C SER A 219 -5.95 -16.45 -9.25
N ARG A 220 -7.26 -16.57 -9.49
CA ARG A 220 -7.89 -16.49 -10.81
C ARG A 220 -8.67 -15.20 -11.03
N LEU A 221 -8.65 -14.30 -10.06
CA LEU A 221 -9.40 -13.06 -10.13
C LEU A 221 -8.74 -12.05 -11.08
N ALA A 222 -9.57 -11.26 -11.77
CA ALA A 222 -9.13 -10.01 -12.34
C ALA A 222 -8.92 -9.01 -11.20
N MET A 223 -7.74 -8.40 -11.13
CA MET A 223 -7.36 -7.52 -10.03
C MET A 223 -6.72 -6.24 -10.54
N PRO A 224 -6.91 -5.09 -9.86
CA PRO A 224 -6.18 -3.88 -10.17
C PRO A 224 -4.70 -4.06 -9.89
N VAL A 225 -3.89 -3.25 -10.54
CA VAL A 225 -2.46 -3.10 -10.26
C VAL A 225 -2.27 -1.94 -9.32
N HIS A 226 -1.42 -2.14 -8.34
CA HIS A 226 -1.00 -1.13 -7.37
C HIS A 226 0.49 -0.87 -7.54
N ILE A 227 0.88 0.37 -7.37
CA ILE A 227 2.28 0.80 -7.27
C ILE A 227 2.35 1.71 -6.06
N ASN A 228 3.07 1.28 -5.01
CA ASN A 228 3.19 2.07 -3.79
C ASN A 228 4.65 2.29 -3.39
N PHE A 229 4.88 3.39 -2.68
CA PHE A 229 6.17 3.73 -2.09
C PHE A 229 5.91 4.26 -0.68
N TRP A 230 6.35 3.48 0.35
CA TRP A 230 5.92 3.68 1.72
C TRP A 230 7.01 3.36 2.75
N LEU A 231 6.73 3.67 4.02
CA LEU A 231 7.66 3.54 5.15
C LEU A 231 7.31 2.35 6.03
N PHE A 232 8.24 1.39 6.14
CA PHE A 232 8.08 0.24 7.02
C PHE A 232 7.92 0.68 8.48
N GLY A 233 6.83 0.25 9.11
CA GLY A 233 6.47 0.66 10.47
C GLY A 233 6.21 2.17 10.64
N GLY A 234 6.06 2.94 9.53
CA GLY A 234 5.96 4.40 9.57
C GLY A 234 7.26 5.10 9.96
N ASN A 235 8.40 4.40 9.91
CA ASN A 235 9.71 4.94 10.27
C ASN A 235 10.35 5.67 9.07
N PRO A 236 10.81 6.91 9.24
CA PRO A 236 11.46 7.65 8.16
C PRO A 236 12.80 7.03 7.77
N PRO A 237 13.37 7.43 6.60
CA PRO A 237 14.75 7.10 6.25
C PRO A 237 15.71 7.58 7.33
N GLY A 238 16.79 6.84 7.57
CA GLY A 238 17.75 7.13 8.63
C GLY A 238 18.44 8.50 8.50
N ASP A 239 18.62 8.96 7.27
CA ASP A 239 19.20 10.27 6.94
C ASP A 239 18.16 11.41 6.89
N GLN A 240 16.89 11.12 7.10
CA GLN A 240 15.76 12.06 7.04
C GLN A 240 15.62 12.76 5.68
N SER A 241 16.18 12.21 4.60
CA SER A 241 16.07 12.75 3.25
C SER A 241 14.75 12.35 2.58
N ASN A 242 14.20 13.25 1.76
CA ASN A 242 13.14 12.88 0.85
C ASN A 242 13.68 11.94 -0.23
N VAL A 243 12.87 10.96 -0.63
CA VAL A 243 13.28 9.95 -1.62
C VAL A 243 12.27 9.91 -2.76
N GLU A 244 12.76 9.81 -3.98
CA GLU A 244 11.98 9.65 -5.18
C GLU A 244 12.28 8.32 -5.86
N VAL A 245 11.26 7.72 -6.44
CA VAL A 245 11.33 6.64 -7.41
C VAL A 245 10.50 7.01 -8.62
N VAL A 246 11.01 6.71 -9.81
CA VAL A 246 10.31 6.97 -11.07
C VAL A 246 9.92 5.64 -11.71
N ILE A 247 8.67 5.49 -12.05
CA ILE A 247 8.20 4.37 -12.88
C ILE A 247 8.11 4.89 -14.31
N ARG A 248 9.03 4.43 -15.17
CA ARG A 248 9.09 4.84 -16.58
C ARG A 248 7.95 4.27 -17.41
N SER A 249 7.56 3.03 -17.12
CA SER A 249 6.43 2.41 -17.78
C SER A 249 5.83 1.27 -16.97
N PHE A 250 4.54 1.05 -17.18
CA PHE A 250 3.84 -0.18 -16.87
C PHE A 250 3.26 -0.73 -18.17
N THR A 251 3.43 -2.04 -18.40
CA THR A 251 2.80 -2.73 -19.54
C THR A 251 2.14 -4.02 -19.10
N PHE A 252 0.96 -4.29 -19.65
CA PHE A 252 0.28 -5.55 -19.51
C PHE A 252 0.17 -6.24 -20.88
N LYS A 253 0.52 -7.54 -20.93
CA LYS A 253 0.37 -8.39 -22.11
C LYS A 253 -0.38 -9.66 -21.68
N PRO A 254 -1.61 -9.89 -22.21
CA PRO A 254 -2.40 -11.10 -21.95
C PRO A 254 -1.68 -12.40 -22.32
#